data_c62081586f914c78df58e3ce815b3eae
#
_entry.id   c62081586f914c78df58e3ce815b3eae
#
_cell.length_a   1.000
_cell.length_b   1.000
_cell.length_c   1.000
_cell.angle_alpha   90.00
_cell.angle_beta   90.00
_cell.angle_gamma   90.00
#
_symmetry.space_group_name_H-M   'P 1'
#
loop_
_entity.id
_entity.type
_entity.pdbx_description
1 polymer ?
#
loop_
_entity_poly.entity_id
_entity_poly.type
_entity_poly.pdbx_seq_one_letter_code
_entity_poly.pdbx_strand_id
1 'polypeptide(L)'
;MIDTGGGPRDSRYAVGAVPGAPQRLGPHRRPTPEAMAIVQQTAGAVADRPVALAEAFYRHLFTLAPEVREMFPADMTAQNERLCRALLSAIQSLAEPERYAAGMERTLRMLGSDHAHRFAVKPEHYPYVGHALVRAVRDVSGDWTVATSSAWIWVYDWMSAHMLGEIR
;
A
#
# COMPACT_ATOMS: atom_id res chain seq x y z
N MET A 1 6.29 -32.67 29.12
CA MET A 1 7.25 -31.61 28.77
C MET A 1 7.00 -31.28 27.31
N ILE A 2 6.18 -30.29 27.03
CA ILE A 2 5.76 -29.92 25.68
C ILE A 2 6.39 -28.56 25.42
N ASP A 3 7.43 -28.57 24.59
CA ASP A 3 8.09 -27.35 24.12
C ASP A 3 7.22 -26.72 23.02
N THR A 4 6.53 -25.65 23.37
CA THR A 4 5.81 -24.81 22.41
C THR A 4 6.79 -23.79 21.87
N GLY A 5 7.56 -24.17 20.86
CA GLY A 5 8.38 -23.27 20.06
C GLY A 5 7.52 -22.21 19.39
N GLY A 6 7.36 -21.06 20.05
CA GLY A 6 6.83 -19.84 19.45
C GLY A 6 7.82 -19.32 18.42
N GLY A 7 7.53 -19.52 17.14
CA GLY A 7 8.26 -18.88 16.07
C GLY A 7 8.22 -17.34 16.23
N PRO A 8 9.20 -16.61 15.69
CA PRO A 8 9.25 -15.17 15.82
C PRO A 8 8.00 -14.57 15.19
N ARG A 9 7.17 -13.94 16.01
CA ARG A 9 6.08 -13.10 15.55
C ARG A 9 6.73 -11.99 14.72
N ASP A 10 6.42 -11.98 13.45
CA ASP A 10 6.91 -10.96 12.52
C ASP A 10 6.39 -9.59 12.99
N SER A 11 7.24 -8.86 13.71
CA SER A 11 6.90 -7.65 14.42
C SER A 11 6.56 -6.46 13.50
N ARG A 12 6.72 -6.66 12.19
CA ARG A 12 6.51 -5.61 11.18
C ARG A 12 5.06 -5.14 11.04
N TYR A 13 4.12 -5.91 11.60
CA TYR A 13 2.68 -5.60 11.57
C TYR A 13 2.03 -5.64 12.96
N ALA A 14 2.84 -5.74 14.01
CA ALA A 14 2.37 -5.78 15.40
C ALA A 14 1.98 -4.41 15.98
N VAL A 15 1.83 -3.40 15.13
CA VAL A 15 1.21 -2.15 15.56
C VAL A 15 -0.28 -2.39 15.66
N GLY A 16 -0.79 -2.38 16.87
CA GLY A 16 -2.08 -2.80 17.36
C GLY A 16 -3.16 -2.92 16.28
N ALA A 17 -3.76 -4.09 16.15
CA ALA A 17 -4.80 -4.36 15.17
C ALA A 17 -5.82 -3.22 15.19
N VAL A 18 -5.80 -2.38 14.16
CA VAL A 18 -6.83 -1.36 14.00
C VAL A 18 -8.13 -2.10 13.76
N PRO A 19 -9.15 -1.94 14.63
CA PRO A 19 -10.43 -2.63 14.43
C PRO A 19 -10.93 -2.42 13.00
N GLY A 20 -11.19 -3.51 12.26
CA GLY A 20 -11.62 -3.46 10.86
C GLY A 20 -10.47 -3.28 9.83
N ALA A 21 -9.22 -3.34 10.25
CA ALA A 21 -8.10 -3.36 9.31
C ALA A 21 -8.08 -4.67 8.51
N PRO A 22 -7.81 -4.63 7.20
CA PRO A 22 -7.71 -5.85 6.39
C PRO A 22 -6.56 -6.72 6.88
N GLN A 23 -6.82 -8.03 6.91
CA GLN A 23 -5.82 -9.01 7.33
C GLN A 23 -4.81 -9.27 6.21
N ARG A 24 -3.59 -9.55 6.60
CA ARG A 24 -2.54 -10.02 5.68
C ARG A 24 -2.90 -11.37 5.10
N LEU A 25 -2.82 -11.53 3.78
CA LEU A 25 -3.16 -12.77 3.08
C LEU A 25 -1.98 -13.75 2.92
N GLY A 26 -0.84 -13.48 3.53
CA GLY A 26 0.33 -14.36 3.52
C GLY A 26 1.57 -13.75 2.89
N PRO A 27 2.72 -14.43 3.00
CA PRO A 27 4.00 -13.84 2.64
C PRO A 27 4.15 -13.70 1.12
N HIS A 28 4.28 -12.49 0.65
CA HIS A 28 4.94 -12.08 -0.60
C HIS A 28 4.56 -12.83 -1.89
N ARG A 29 3.40 -13.51 -1.92
CA ARG A 29 2.91 -14.15 -3.14
C ARG A 29 2.39 -13.09 -4.10
N ARG A 30 2.67 -13.28 -5.39
CA ARG A 30 2.05 -12.47 -6.44
C ARG A 30 0.52 -12.58 -6.32
N PRO A 31 -0.19 -11.44 -6.36
CA PRO A 31 -1.65 -11.45 -6.32
C PRO A 31 -2.25 -12.29 -7.46
N THR A 32 -3.36 -12.96 -7.16
CA THR A 32 -4.08 -13.73 -8.19
C THR A 32 -4.74 -12.80 -9.22
N PRO A 33 -5.06 -13.29 -10.42
CA PRO A 33 -5.79 -12.53 -11.42
C PRO A 33 -7.11 -11.97 -10.87
N GLU A 34 -7.81 -12.71 -10.01
CA GLU A 34 -9.06 -12.27 -9.37
C GLU A 34 -8.82 -11.10 -8.40
N ALA A 35 -7.79 -11.18 -7.57
CA ALA A 35 -7.43 -10.09 -6.67
C ALA A 35 -7.03 -8.82 -7.47
N MET A 36 -6.29 -9.00 -8.55
CA MET A 36 -5.92 -7.91 -9.46
C MET A 36 -7.16 -7.28 -10.11
N ALA A 37 -8.12 -8.09 -10.57
CA ALA A 37 -9.35 -7.59 -11.17
C ALA A 37 -10.19 -6.77 -10.17
N ILE A 38 -10.29 -7.21 -8.91
CA ILE A 38 -10.97 -6.47 -7.84
C ILE A 38 -10.31 -5.11 -7.60
N VAL A 39 -8.98 -5.09 -7.52
CA VAL A 39 -8.22 -3.84 -7.33
C VAL A 39 -8.41 -2.91 -8.53
N GLN A 40 -8.33 -3.41 -9.77
CA GLN A 40 -8.53 -2.63 -10.98
C GLN A 40 -9.93 -2.01 -11.05
N GLN A 41 -10.97 -2.78 -10.73
CA GLN A 41 -12.34 -2.30 -10.73
C GLN A 41 -12.53 -1.17 -9.72
N THR A 42 -12.05 -1.35 -8.49
CA THR A 42 -12.14 -0.34 -7.43
C THR A 42 -11.27 0.87 -7.75
N ALA A 43 -10.09 0.65 -8.30
CA ALA A 43 -9.18 1.71 -8.72
C ALA A 43 -9.78 2.56 -9.83
N GLY A 44 -10.49 1.96 -10.78
CA GLY A 44 -11.28 2.69 -11.79
C GLY A 44 -12.30 3.63 -11.16
N ALA A 45 -12.98 3.19 -10.11
CA ALA A 45 -13.97 4.01 -9.39
C ALA A 45 -13.37 5.24 -8.67
N VAL A 46 -12.09 5.17 -8.27
CA VAL A 46 -11.40 6.28 -7.59
C VAL A 46 -10.52 7.12 -8.52
N ALA A 47 -10.21 6.62 -9.72
CA ALA A 47 -9.34 7.29 -10.68
C ALA A 47 -9.86 8.67 -11.11
N ASP A 48 -11.18 8.86 -11.12
CA ASP A 48 -11.84 10.12 -11.46
C ASP A 48 -11.81 11.14 -10.30
N ARG A 49 -11.38 10.72 -9.11
CA ARG A 49 -11.32 11.53 -7.89
C ARG A 49 -9.94 11.50 -7.23
N PRO A 50 -8.85 11.79 -7.98
CA PRO A 50 -7.49 11.62 -7.49
C PRO A 50 -7.15 12.56 -6.32
N VAL A 51 -7.70 13.76 -6.31
CA VAL A 51 -7.49 14.73 -5.20
C VAL A 51 -8.13 14.21 -3.92
N ALA A 52 -9.38 13.76 -3.99
CA ALA A 52 -10.09 13.21 -2.83
C ALA A 52 -9.37 11.96 -2.27
N LEU A 53 -8.83 11.12 -3.16
CA LEU A 53 -8.04 9.96 -2.76
C LEU A 53 -6.75 10.36 -2.02
N ALA A 54 -6.00 11.32 -2.54
CA ALA A 54 -4.77 11.78 -1.91
C ALA A 54 -5.03 12.45 -0.55
N GLU A 55 -6.04 13.29 -0.46
CA GLU A 55 -6.44 13.95 0.80
C GLU A 55 -6.88 12.91 1.86
N ALA A 56 -7.69 11.93 1.47
CA ALA A 56 -8.10 10.84 2.35
C ALA A 56 -6.89 10.00 2.81
N PHE A 57 -5.97 9.69 1.89
CA PHE A 57 -4.75 8.94 2.21
C PHE A 57 -3.91 9.65 3.27
N TYR A 58 -3.57 10.92 3.07
CA TYR A 58 -2.74 11.65 4.04
C TYR A 58 -3.46 11.90 5.36
N ARG A 59 -4.76 12.15 5.35
CA ARG A 59 -5.56 12.24 6.56
C ARG A 59 -5.46 10.95 7.39
N HIS A 60 -5.62 9.79 6.75
CA HIS A 60 -5.47 8.50 7.43
C HIS A 60 -4.04 8.23 7.88
N LEU A 61 -3.05 8.52 7.03
CA LEU A 61 -1.64 8.31 7.37
C LEU A 61 -1.23 9.12 8.61
N PHE A 62 -1.55 10.40 8.65
CA PHE A 62 -1.20 11.26 9.79
C PHE A 62 -2.03 10.98 11.05
N THR A 63 -3.19 10.33 10.91
CA THR A 63 -3.95 9.84 12.06
C THR A 63 -3.35 8.57 12.63
N LEU A 64 -2.88 7.66 11.76
CA LEU A 64 -2.29 6.37 12.16
C LEU A 64 -0.86 6.50 12.68
N ALA A 65 -0.09 7.41 12.11
CA ALA A 65 1.32 7.64 12.40
C ALA A 65 1.60 9.16 12.42
N PRO A 66 1.20 9.87 13.50
CA PRO A 66 1.37 11.34 13.57
C PRO A 66 2.81 11.80 13.41
N GLU A 67 3.77 10.99 13.85
CA GLU A 67 5.20 11.26 13.78
C GLU A 67 5.72 11.39 12.35
N VAL A 68 5.09 10.73 11.37
CA VAL A 68 5.52 10.84 9.98
C VAL A 68 5.13 12.18 9.35
N ARG A 69 4.24 12.96 9.98
CA ARG A 69 3.83 14.28 9.46
C ARG A 69 5.02 15.21 9.23
N GLU A 70 6.03 15.14 10.09
CA GLU A 70 7.25 15.95 9.99
C GLU A 70 8.13 15.61 8.79
N MET A 71 7.95 14.42 8.20
CA MET A 71 8.64 14.02 6.96
C MET A 71 8.08 14.71 5.71
N PHE A 72 6.95 15.42 5.84
CA PHE A 72 6.26 16.06 4.74
C PHE A 72 6.24 17.59 4.88
N PRO A 73 6.21 18.34 3.77
CA PRO A 73 6.10 19.80 3.82
C PRO A 73 4.78 20.25 4.42
N ALA A 74 4.74 21.51 4.89
CA ALA A 74 3.50 22.13 5.38
C ALA A 74 2.45 22.23 4.26
N ASP A 75 2.86 22.68 3.07
CA ASP A 75 2.03 22.67 1.86
C ASP A 75 2.12 21.30 1.16
N MET A 76 1.00 20.59 1.17
CA MET A 76 0.87 19.24 0.62
C MET A 76 0.47 19.21 -0.86
N THR A 77 0.27 20.36 -1.52
CA THR A 77 -0.26 20.41 -2.89
C THR A 77 0.58 19.58 -3.87
N ALA A 78 1.88 19.87 -3.95
CA ALA A 78 2.79 19.12 -4.85
C ALA A 78 2.94 17.64 -4.45
N GLN A 79 2.82 17.32 -3.16
CA GLN A 79 2.89 15.95 -2.66
C GLN A 79 1.63 15.16 -3.03
N ASN A 80 0.46 15.78 -2.92
CA ASN A 80 -0.80 15.18 -3.36
C ASN A 80 -0.77 14.87 -4.86
N GLU A 81 -0.28 15.78 -5.70
CA GLU A 81 -0.14 15.56 -7.14
C GLU A 81 0.82 14.41 -7.46
N ARG A 82 1.95 14.31 -6.75
CA ARG A 82 2.90 13.20 -6.91
C ARG A 82 2.29 11.86 -6.55
N LEU A 83 1.56 11.79 -5.43
CA LEU A 83 0.87 10.59 -5.01
C LEU A 83 -0.18 10.17 -6.04
N CYS A 84 -1.02 11.10 -6.50
CA CYS A 84 -2.03 10.82 -7.52
C CYS A 84 -1.41 10.22 -8.78
N ARG A 85 -0.34 10.82 -9.30
CA ARG A 85 0.36 10.30 -10.48
C ARG A 85 0.95 8.91 -10.25
N ALA A 86 1.57 8.68 -9.09
CA ALA A 86 2.14 7.38 -8.74
C ALA A 86 1.07 6.29 -8.64
N LEU A 87 -0.06 6.59 -7.97
CA LEU A 87 -1.18 5.65 -7.84
C LEU A 87 -1.81 5.33 -9.19
N LEU A 88 -2.10 6.34 -10.02
CA LEU A 88 -2.66 6.12 -11.36
C LEU A 88 -1.71 5.31 -12.24
N SER A 89 -0.41 5.58 -12.21
CA SER A 89 0.60 4.80 -12.94
C SER A 89 0.65 3.35 -12.45
N ALA A 90 0.62 3.12 -11.15
CA ALA A 90 0.59 1.76 -10.58
C ALA A 90 -0.66 0.99 -11.01
N ILE A 91 -1.83 1.64 -10.96
CA ILE A 91 -3.11 1.06 -11.38
C ILE A 91 -3.07 0.68 -12.87
N GLN A 92 -2.59 1.56 -13.74
CA GLN A 92 -2.43 1.29 -15.17
C GLN A 92 -1.48 0.12 -15.42
N SER A 93 -0.38 0.05 -14.68
CA SER A 93 0.58 -1.05 -14.79
C SER A 93 0.00 -2.39 -14.34
N LEU A 94 -0.92 -2.38 -13.37
CA LEU A 94 -1.65 -3.57 -12.94
C LEU A 94 -2.69 -4.02 -13.98
N ALA A 95 -3.21 -3.11 -14.81
CA ALA A 95 -4.19 -3.44 -15.85
C ALA A 95 -3.59 -4.23 -17.03
N GLU A 96 -2.29 -4.09 -17.28
CA GLU A 96 -1.60 -4.78 -18.37
C GLU A 96 -0.39 -5.59 -17.84
N PRO A 97 -0.62 -6.64 -17.04
CA PRO A 97 0.44 -7.34 -16.29
C PRO A 97 1.51 -7.96 -17.20
N GLU A 98 1.15 -8.45 -18.38
CA GLU A 98 2.11 -9.07 -19.30
C GLU A 98 3.10 -8.04 -19.89
N ARG A 99 2.64 -6.82 -20.09
CA ARG A 99 3.44 -5.73 -20.65
C ARG A 99 4.36 -5.07 -19.62
N TYR A 100 3.91 -5.00 -18.36
CA TYR A 100 4.56 -4.18 -17.34
C TYR A 100 5.17 -4.96 -16.17
N ALA A 101 4.96 -6.29 -16.07
CA ALA A 101 5.38 -7.05 -14.88
C ALA A 101 6.86 -6.88 -14.51
N ALA A 102 7.77 -7.11 -15.45
CA ALA A 102 9.21 -6.97 -15.19
C ALA A 102 9.64 -5.50 -14.97
N GLY A 103 8.98 -4.58 -15.68
CA GLY A 103 9.19 -3.14 -15.50
C GLY A 103 8.70 -2.63 -14.17
N MET A 104 7.54 -3.13 -13.71
CA MET A 104 6.95 -2.75 -12.43
C MET A 104 7.85 -3.17 -11.25
N GLU A 105 8.33 -4.39 -11.23
CA GLU A 105 9.21 -4.88 -10.16
C GLU A 105 10.50 -4.04 -10.06
N ARG A 106 11.08 -3.68 -11.20
CA ARG A 106 12.23 -2.77 -11.23
C ARG A 106 11.87 -1.38 -10.69
N THR A 107 10.74 -0.84 -11.12
CA THR A 107 10.25 0.47 -10.66
C THR A 107 9.99 0.47 -9.16
N LEU A 108 9.38 -0.58 -8.61
CA LEU A 108 9.15 -0.71 -7.18
C LEU A 108 10.46 -0.78 -6.39
N ARG A 109 11.46 -1.53 -6.86
CA ARG A 109 12.79 -1.56 -6.22
C ARG A 109 13.48 -0.20 -6.23
N MET A 110 13.41 0.53 -7.34
CA MET A 110 13.96 1.90 -7.44
C MET A 110 13.22 2.85 -6.49
N LEU A 111 11.90 2.78 -6.43
CA LEU A 111 11.09 3.60 -5.54
C LEU A 111 11.42 3.30 -4.07
N GLY A 112 11.59 2.03 -3.70
CA GLY A 112 11.99 1.63 -2.35
C GLY A 112 13.37 2.16 -1.98
N SER A 113 14.32 2.12 -2.92
CA SER A 113 15.65 2.70 -2.73
C SER A 113 15.59 4.23 -2.51
N ASP A 114 14.80 4.94 -3.32
CA ASP A 114 14.59 6.37 -3.15
C ASP A 114 13.92 6.70 -1.80
N HIS A 115 12.92 5.92 -1.40
CA HIS A 115 12.26 6.06 -0.10
C HIS A 115 13.26 5.95 1.05
N ALA A 116 14.14 4.94 1.02
CA ALA A 116 15.12 4.73 2.08
C ALA A 116 16.20 5.81 2.10
N HIS A 117 16.80 6.12 0.94
CA HIS A 117 18.01 6.94 0.88
C HIS A 117 17.73 8.45 0.79
N ARG A 118 16.64 8.84 0.13
CA ARG A 118 16.32 10.26 -0.08
C ARG A 118 15.31 10.81 0.90
N PHE A 119 14.38 9.96 1.39
CA PHE A 119 13.26 10.37 2.23
C PHE A 119 13.28 9.76 3.62
N ALA A 120 14.31 8.98 3.95
CA ALA A 120 14.47 8.32 5.25
C ALA A 120 13.24 7.47 5.68
N VAL A 121 12.51 6.91 4.70
CA VAL A 121 11.40 6.01 4.96
C VAL A 121 11.95 4.68 5.45
N LYS A 122 11.47 4.24 6.59
CA LYS A 122 11.90 2.99 7.24
C LYS A 122 10.90 1.86 6.96
N PRO A 123 11.31 0.59 7.06
CA PRO A 123 10.41 -0.56 6.89
C PRO A 123 9.16 -0.49 7.77
N GLU A 124 9.26 0.00 9.00
CA GLU A 124 8.13 0.16 9.92
C GLU A 124 7.08 1.18 9.47
N HIS A 125 7.37 2.05 8.50
CA HIS A 125 6.40 3.01 7.95
C HIS A 125 5.45 2.37 6.94
N TYR A 126 5.86 1.29 6.26
CA TYR A 126 5.08 0.66 5.19
C TYR A 126 3.71 0.14 5.64
N PRO A 127 3.54 -0.51 6.82
CA PRO A 127 2.23 -0.92 7.30
C PRO A 127 1.24 0.24 7.46
N TYR A 128 1.68 1.39 7.95
CA TYR A 128 0.83 2.58 8.08
C TYR A 128 0.38 3.11 6.73
N VAL A 129 1.28 3.11 5.74
CA VAL A 129 0.96 3.51 4.35
C VAL A 129 -0.07 2.56 3.76
N GLY A 130 0.07 1.25 3.94
CA GLY A 130 -0.88 0.25 3.46
C GLY A 130 -2.28 0.44 4.07
N HIS A 131 -2.36 0.61 5.39
CA HIS A 131 -3.62 0.86 6.08
C HIS A 131 -4.27 2.18 5.66
N ALA A 132 -3.47 3.23 5.50
CA ALA A 132 -3.97 4.53 5.04
C ALA A 132 -4.52 4.44 3.62
N LEU A 133 -3.82 3.74 2.71
CA LEU A 133 -4.26 3.55 1.33
C LEU A 133 -5.58 2.79 1.24
N VAL A 134 -5.69 1.66 1.93
CA VAL A 134 -6.92 0.84 1.93
C VAL A 134 -8.12 1.64 2.46
N ARG A 135 -7.93 2.41 3.53
CA ARG A 135 -8.98 3.28 4.09
C ARG A 135 -9.36 4.40 3.14
N ALA A 136 -8.39 5.04 2.50
CA ALA A 136 -8.64 6.11 1.55
C ALA A 136 -9.44 5.62 0.34
N VAL A 137 -9.06 4.48 -0.24
CA VAL A 137 -9.79 3.87 -1.35
C VAL A 137 -11.22 3.52 -0.92
N ARG A 138 -11.41 2.93 0.25
CA ARG A 138 -12.73 2.64 0.80
C ARG A 138 -13.60 3.90 0.92
N ASP A 139 -13.05 4.96 1.49
CA ASP A 139 -13.80 6.21 1.72
C ASP A 139 -14.24 6.86 0.41
N VAL A 140 -13.45 6.69 -0.66
CA VAL A 140 -13.71 7.33 -1.96
C VAL A 140 -14.52 6.45 -2.91
N SER A 141 -14.37 5.12 -2.85
CA SER A 141 -15.04 4.19 -3.79
C SER A 141 -16.53 4.00 -3.52
N GLY A 142 -16.96 4.09 -2.27
CA GLY A 142 -18.37 3.92 -1.85
C GLY A 142 -18.77 2.46 -1.65
N ASP A 143 -18.49 1.57 -2.58
CA ASP A 143 -18.79 0.14 -2.46
C ASP A 143 -17.57 -0.62 -1.94
N TRP A 144 -17.73 -1.27 -0.79
CA TRP A 144 -16.63 -1.95 -0.13
C TRP A 144 -17.03 -3.28 0.49
N THR A 145 -16.23 -4.31 0.22
CA THR A 145 -16.41 -5.66 0.75
C THR A 145 -15.15 -6.17 1.44
N VAL A 146 -15.29 -7.28 2.18
CA VAL A 146 -14.12 -7.97 2.74
C VAL A 146 -13.18 -8.46 1.64
N ALA A 147 -13.72 -8.95 0.52
CA ALA A 147 -12.92 -9.37 -0.63
C ALA A 147 -12.13 -8.20 -1.21
N THR A 148 -12.72 -7.00 -1.30
CA THR A 148 -12.04 -5.78 -1.75
C THR A 148 -10.90 -5.41 -0.80
N SER A 149 -11.14 -5.43 0.52
CA SER A 149 -10.09 -5.19 1.52
C SER A 149 -8.92 -6.17 1.35
N SER A 150 -9.23 -7.46 1.25
CA SER A 150 -8.23 -8.52 1.11
C SER A 150 -7.41 -8.38 -0.16
N ALA A 151 -8.04 -8.05 -1.29
CA ALA A 151 -7.37 -7.86 -2.57
C ALA A 151 -6.40 -6.66 -2.50
N TRP A 152 -6.84 -5.52 -1.96
CA TRP A 152 -6.00 -4.33 -1.83
C TRP A 152 -4.80 -4.54 -0.92
N ILE A 153 -4.99 -5.22 0.24
CA ILE A 153 -3.86 -5.48 1.13
C ILE A 153 -2.88 -6.47 0.52
N TRP A 154 -3.36 -7.48 -0.22
CA TRP A 154 -2.48 -8.42 -0.90
C TRP A 154 -1.61 -7.74 -1.96
N VAL A 155 -2.22 -6.92 -2.82
CA VAL A 155 -1.48 -6.16 -3.84
C VAL A 155 -0.48 -5.21 -3.18
N TYR A 156 -0.89 -4.50 -2.13
CA TYR A 156 0.01 -3.62 -1.40
C TYR A 156 1.18 -4.37 -0.74
N ASP A 157 0.91 -5.49 -0.06
CA ASP A 157 1.96 -6.32 0.57
C ASP A 157 2.98 -6.81 -0.46
N TRP A 158 2.51 -7.24 -1.62
CA TRP A 158 3.38 -7.65 -2.72
C TRP A 158 4.23 -6.49 -3.25
N MET A 159 3.64 -5.33 -3.47
CA MET A 159 4.36 -4.14 -3.92
C MET A 159 5.40 -3.68 -2.88
N SER A 160 5.02 -3.61 -1.61
CA SER A 160 5.91 -3.19 -0.53
C SER A 160 7.08 -4.15 -0.33
N ALA A 161 6.87 -5.46 -0.52
CA ALA A 161 7.92 -6.45 -0.45
C ALA A 161 8.99 -6.27 -1.54
N HIS A 162 8.59 -5.88 -2.75
CA HIS A 162 9.55 -5.49 -3.81
C HIS A 162 10.30 -4.20 -3.46
N MET A 163 9.61 -3.20 -2.90
CA MET A 163 10.22 -1.94 -2.46
C MET A 163 11.24 -2.17 -1.34
N LEU A 164 10.98 -3.10 -0.45
CA LEU A 164 11.87 -3.46 0.66
C LEU A 164 12.98 -4.45 0.25
N GLY A 165 12.98 -4.95 -0.99
CA GLY A 165 13.95 -5.94 -1.46
C GLY A 165 13.78 -7.33 -0.84
N GLU A 166 12.61 -7.65 -0.33
CA GLU A 166 12.29 -8.95 0.30
C GLU A 166 11.97 -10.03 -0.74
N ILE A 167 11.65 -9.63 -1.97
CA ILE A 167 11.43 -10.50 -3.14
C ILE A 167 12.48 -10.15 -4.20
N ARG A 168 13.15 -11.18 -4.74
CA ARG A 168 14.13 -11.05 -5.83
C ARG A 168 13.51 -11.42 -7.17
#